data_4c7cb036d5f42f05572215293b7b567d
#
_entry.id   4c7cb036d5f42f05572215293b7b567d
#
_cell.length_a   1.000
_cell.length_b   1.000
_cell.length_c   1.000
_cell.angle_alpha   90.00
_cell.angle_beta   90.00
_cell.angle_gamma   90.00
#
_symmetry.space_group_name_H-M   'P 1'
#
loop_
_entity.id
_entity.type
_entity.pdbx_description
1 polymer ?
#
loop_
_entity_poly.entity_id
_entity_poly.type
_entity_poly.pdbx_seq_one_letter_code
_entity_poly.pdbx_strand_id
1 'polypeptide(L)'
;MHFRSKSFFLIAGLVLIAIWLPAQSIEGVWIFTDHKDGLAKSHVHIYPKEDKLFGRIIEFLPAATLKTCVNCDDELKGKSLLDMDVIYDLVEKDGKWNGRILDPEKNRKYACQISLKDPKTLKIRVYFGALLFGKTLYWEKLQ
;
A
#
# COMPACT_ATOMS: atom_id res chain seq x y z
N MET A 1 67.44 -38.26 -2.16
CA MET A 1 66.57 -37.49 -1.20
C MET A 1 65.49 -36.83 -2.02
N HIS A 2 64.28 -37.39 -2.01
CA HIS A 2 63.13 -36.77 -2.70
C HIS A 2 62.24 -36.10 -1.68
N PHE A 3 62.23 -34.75 -1.66
CA PHE A 3 61.25 -33.97 -0.91
C PHE A 3 59.95 -33.92 -1.71
N ARG A 4 58.97 -34.69 -1.32
CA ARG A 4 57.60 -34.57 -1.83
C ARG A 4 56.91 -33.45 -1.12
N SER A 5 56.86 -32.27 -1.75
CA SER A 5 56.01 -31.18 -1.33
C SER A 5 54.54 -31.56 -1.53
N LYS A 6 53.80 -31.76 -0.45
CA LYS A 6 52.37 -31.89 -0.48
C LYS A 6 51.76 -30.48 -0.41
N SER A 7 51.40 -29.96 -1.56
CA SER A 7 50.61 -28.70 -1.62
C SER A 7 49.20 -29.00 -1.12
N PHE A 8 48.91 -28.55 0.07
CA PHE A 8 47.54 -28.48 0.59
C PHE A 8 46.85 -27.29 -0.08
N PHE A 9 45.98 -27.55 -1.04
CA PHE A 9 45.03 -26.56 -1.55
C PHE A 9 43.90 -26.42 -0.52
N LEU A 10 43.96 -25.37 0.29
CA LEU A 10 42.86 -24.89 1.11
C LEU A 10 41.86 -24.21 0.19
N ILE A 11 40.81 -24.93 -0.22
CA ILE A 11 39.65 -24.36 -0.89
C ILE A 11 38.81 -23.68 0.20
N ALA A 12 38.98 -22.38 0.39
CA ALA A 12 38.10 -21.57 1.20
C ALA A 12 36.78 -21.50 0.47
N GLY A 13 35.82 -22.34 0.87
CA GLY A 13 34.44 -22.29 0.39
C GLY A 13 33.79 -20.99 0.87
N LEU A 14 33.63 -20.03 -0.01
CA LEU A 14 32.87 -18.82 0.23
C LEU A 14 31.39 -19.20 0.31
N VAL A 15 30.88 -19.40 1.52
CA VAL A 15 29.44 -19.62 1.74
C VAL A 15 28.75 -18.26 1.54
N LEU A 16 28.20 -18.06 0.37
CA LEU A 16 27.27 -16.95 0.09
C LEU A 16 25.99 -17.20 0.89
N ILE A 17 25.90 -16.59 2.08
CA ILE A 17 24.65 -16.52 2.82
C ILE A 17 23.76 -15.55 2.08
N ALA A 18 22.82 -16.07 1.28
CA ALA A 18 21.77 -15.27 0.69
C ALA A 18 20.86 -14.78 1.84
N ILE A 19 21.05 -13.53 2.24
CA ILE A 19 20.16 -12.89 3.19
C ILE A 19 18.85 -12.61 2.43
N TRP A 20 17.86 -13.45 2.68
CA TRP A 20 16.50 -13.21 2.22
C TRP A 20 15.93 -12.07 3.05
N LEU A 21 16.05 -10.84 2.54
CA LEU A 21 15.31 -9.72 3.10
C LEU A 21 13.83 -9.93 2.74
N PRO A 22 12.92 -10.03 3.73
CA PRO A 22 11.50 -10.12 3.43
C PRO A 22 11.11 -8.86 2.65
N ALA A 23 10.41 -9.04 1.52
CA ALA A 23 9.82 -7.93 0.79
C ALA A 23 8.90 -7.15 1.74
N GLN A 24 9.11 -5.84 1.84
CA GLN A 24 8.29 -5.00 2.71
C GLN A 24 6.86 -4.97 2.14
N SER A 25 5.89 -5.45 2.93
CA SER A 25 4.48 -5.44 2.56
C SER A 25 3.83 -4.11 2.90
N ILE A 26 2.87 -3.67 2.07
CA ILE A 26 1.99 -2.55 2.38
C ILE A 26 0.76 -2.97 3.19
N GLU A 27 0.63 -4.26 3.49
CA GLU A 27 -0.46 -4.75 4.35
C GLU A 27 -0.39 -4.15 5.75
N GLY A 28 -1.55 -3.95 6.35
CA GLY A 28 -1.67 -3.37 7.69
C GLY A 28 -2.66 -2.22 7.73
N VAL A 29 -2.69 -1.52 8.86
CA VAL A 29 -3.61 -0.41 9.08
C VAL A 29 -2.88 0.91 8.92
N TRP A 30 -3.48 1.80 8.14
CA TRP A 30 -2.93 3.09 7.76
C TRP A 30 -3.91 4.20 8.11
N ILE A 31 -3.38 5.37 8.45
CA ILE A 31 -4.17 6.55 8.80
C ILE A 31 -4.40 7.38 7.54
N PHE A 32 -5.64 7.44 7.09
CA PHE A 32 -6.04 8.34 6.02
C PHE A 32 -6.12 9.78 6.56
N THR A 33 -5.27 10.63 6.02
CA THR A 33 -5.24 12.07 6.29
C THR A 33 -5.71 12.81 5.04
N ASP A 34 -6.72 13.66 5.20
CA ASP A 34 -7.22 14.47 4.09
C ASP A 34 -6.22 15.58 3.76
N HIS A 35 -5.84 15.66 2.50
CA HIS A 35 -4.88 16.66 2.04
C HIS A 35 -5.44 18.09 2.00
N LYS A 36 -6.76 18.26 2.09
CA LYS A 36 -7.40 19.58 2.05
C LYS A 36 -7.26 20.33 3.38
N ASP A 37 -7.38 19.61 4.49
CA ASP A 37 -7.34 20.19 5.83
C ASP A 37 -6.21 19.64 6.72
N GLY A 38 -5.50 18.60 6.25
CA GLY A 38 -4.43 17.97 7.01
C GLY A 38 -4.88 17.12 8.19
N LEU A 39 -6.18 16.84 8.32
CA LEU A 39 -6.72 16.10 9.45
C LEU A 39 -6.87 14.61 9.14
N ALA A 40 -6.56 13.79 10.12
CA ALA A 40 -6.80 12.36 10.07
C ALA A 40 -8.30 12.05 10.12
N LYS A 41 -8.81 11.30 9.17
CA LYS A 41 -10.24 11.02 8.99
C LYS A 41 -10.65 9.59 9.31
N SER A 42 -9.81 8.64 8.97
CA SER A 42 -10.15 7.23 9.14
C SER A 42 -8.91 6.33 9.21
N HIS A 43 -9.13 5.14 9.72
CA HIS A 43 -8.18 4.03 9.58
C HIS A 43 -8.59 3.17 8.39
N VAL A 44 -7.62 2.86 7.54
CA VAL A 44 -7.79 2.00 6.36
C VAL A 44 -6.92 0.76 6.52
N HIS A 45 -7.54 -0.40 6.46
CA HIS A 45 -6.85 -1.68 6.50
C HIS A 45 -6.58 -2.17 5.08
N ILE A 46 -5.30 -2.26 4.72
CA ILE A 46 -4.88 -2.91 3.49
C ILE A 46 -4.69 -4.40 3.78
N TYR A 47 -5.43 -5.24 3.09
CA TYR A 47 -5.52 -6.67 3.34
C TYR A 47 -5.56 -7.49 2.05
N PRO A 48 -5.11 -8.75 2.09
CA PRO A 48 -5.20 -9.63 0.94
C PRO A 48 -6.62 -10.17 0.77
N LYS A 49 -7.07 -10.21 -0.48
CA LYS A 49 -8.32 -10.85 -0.90
C LYS A 49 -8.09 -11.49 -2.26
N GLU A 50 -8.24 -12.82 -2.30
CA GLU A 50 -7.85 -13.62 -3.44
C GLU A 50 -6.32 -13.43 -3.68
N ASP A 51 -5.89 -13.04 -4.84
CA ASP A 51 -4.48 -12.80 -5.20
C ASP A 51 -4.11 -11.31 -5.28
N LYS A 52 -4.96 -10.43 -4.75
CA LYS A 52 -4.80 -8.97 -4.78
C LYS A 52 -4.88 -8.38 -3.39
N LEU A 53 -4.51 -7.10 -3.27
CA LEU A 53 -4.74 -6.34 -2.05
C LEU A 53 -5.90 -5.35 -2.24
N PHE A 54 -6.65 -5.15 -1.16
CA PHE A 54 -7.76 -4.22 -1.04
C PHE A 54 -7.56 -3.33 0.17
N GLY A 55 -8.19 -2.17 0.20
CA GLY A 55 -8.16 -1.28 1.35
C GLY A 55 -9.58 -0.96 1.83
N ARG A 56 -9.84 -1.20 3.10
CA ARG A 56 -11.15 -1.05 3.73
C ARG A 56 -11.10 -0.02 4.86
N ILE A 57 -12.08 0.85 4.93
CA ILE A 57 -12.25 1.73 6.08
C ILE A 57 -12.76 0.90 7.26
N ILE A 58 -11.99 0.85 8.34
CA ILE A 58 -12.33 0.08 9.55
C ILE A 58 -12.72 0.96 10.73
N GLU A 59 -12.44 2.24 10.69
CA GLU A 59 -12.75 3.18 11.76
C GLU A 59 -12.84 4.61 11.23
N PHE A 60 -13.81 5.38 11.71
CA PHE A 60 -13.85 6.83 11.55
C PHE A 60 -13.19 7.52 12.72
N LEU A 61 -12.37 8.51 12.44
CA LEU A 61 -11.78 9.38 13.45
C LEU A 61 -12.65 10.63 13.64
N PRO A 62 -12.48 11.38 14.75
CA PRO A 62 -13.35 12.52 15.09
C PRO A 62 -13.50 13.57 13.99
N ALA A 63 -12.47 13.78 13.18
CA ALA A 63 -12.49 14.75 12.07
C ALA A 63 -13.19 14.24 10.80
N ALA A 64 -13.69 13.00 10.79
CA ALA A 64 -14.41 12.45 9.64
C ALA A 64 -15.77 13.12 9.48
N THR A 65 -15.99 13.79 8.36
CA THR A 65 -17.26 14.44 8.01
C THR A 65 -18.07 13.61 7.01
N LEU A 66 -17.40 12.94 6.08
CA LEU A 66 -18.02 12.06 5.10
C LEU A 66 -18.03 10.62 5.63
N LYS A 67 -19.21 10.10 5.95
CA LYS A 67 -19.39 8.77 6.55
C LYS A 67 -20.24 7.83 5.69
N THR A 68 -20.91 8.36 4.69
CA THR A 68 -21.76 7.59 3.77
C THR A 68 -21.39 7.89 2.33
N CYS A 69 -21.67 6.94 1.45
CA CYS A 69 -21.43 7.09 0.02
C CYS A 69 -22.61 7.81 -0.65
N VAL A 70 -22.64 9.15 -0.57
CA VAL A 70 -23.78 9.97 -0.99
C VAL A 70 -23.97 9.94 -2.52
N ASN A 71 -22.89 10.03 -3.27
CA ASN A 71 -22.89 10.12 -4.72
C ASN A 71 -22.47 8.81 -5.41
N CYS A 72 -22.48 7.69 -4.70
CA CYS A 72 -22.14 6.39 -5.30
C CYS A 72 -23.27 5.83 -6.16
N ASP A 73 -22.95 4.81 -6.96
CA ASP A 73 -23.92 4.07 -7.77
C ASP A 73 -25.00 3.43 -6.89
N ASP A 74 -26.16 3.12 -7.46
CA ASP A 74 -27.39 2.75 -6.77
C ASP A 74 -27.22 1.71 -5.65
N GLU A 75 -26.35 0.72 -5.84
CA GLU A 75 -26.10 -0.32 -4.82
C GLU A 75 -25.35 0.19 -3.59
N LEU A 76 -24.51 1.21 -3.73
CA LEU A 76 -23.68 1.77 -2.68
C LEU A 76 -24.22 3.09 -2.12
N LYS A 77 -25.19 3.69 -2.81
CA LYS A 77 -25.75 4.99 -2.44
C LYS A 77 -26.37 4.97 -1.05
N GLY A 78 -25.92 5.87 -0.20
CA GLY A 78 -26.38 5.99 1.17
C GLY A 78 -25.83 4.97 2.14
N LYS A 79 -25.05 3.98 1.67
CA LYS A 79 -24.39 3.01 2.55
C LYS A 79 -23.24 3.67 3.32
N SER A 80 -23.01 3.16 4.53
CA SER A 80 -21.86 3.58 5.32
C SER A 80 -20.56 3.27 4.60
N LEU A 81 -19.62 4.19 4.66
CA LEU A 81 -18.23 3.95 4.23
C LEU A 81 -17.48 3.05 5.20
N LEU A 82 -18.00 2.87 6.42
CA LEU A 82 -17.42 1.90 7.37
C LEU A 82 -17.57 0.49 6.83
N ASP A 83 -16.50 -0.28 6.91
CA ASP A 83 -16.39 -1.65 6.35
C ASP A 83 -16.53 -1.73 4.82
N MET A 84 -16.41 -0.60 4.14
CA MET A 84 -16.41 -0.54 2.67
C MET A 84 -14.99 -0.53 2.14
N ASP A 85 -14.76 -1.31 1.09
CA ASP A 85 -13.52 -1.21 0.32
C ASP A 85 -13.48 0.10 -0.44
N VAL A 86 -12.40 0.85 -0.27
CA VAL A 86 -12.13 2.11 -0.96
C VAL A 86 -10.88 2.05 -1.83
N ILE A 87 -10.06 1.03 -1.64
CA ILE A 87 -8.93 0.70 -2.51
C ILE A 87 -9.18 -0.69 -3.07
N TYR A 88 -8.97 -0.84 -4.37
CA TYR A 88 -9.35 -2.02 -5.12
C TYR A 88 -8.22 -2.55 -5.98
N ASP A 89 -8.17 -3.86 -6.10
CA ASP A 89 -7.41 -4.58 -7.13
C ASP A 89 -5.92 -4.20 -7.17
N LEU A 90 -5.29 -4.02 -6.04
CA LEU A 90 -3.86 -3.73 -5.98
C LEU A 90 -3.04 -4.95 -6.38
N VAL A 91 -2.26 -4.80 -7.42
CA VAL A 91 -1.33 -5.81 -7.94
C VAL A 91 0.08 -5.25 -7.89
N GLU A 92 1.00 -6.02 -7.33
CA GLU A 92 2.40 -5.64 -7.26
C GLU A 92 3.09 -5.79 -8.61
N LYS A 93 3.89 -4.77 -8.94
CA LYS A 93 4.85 -4.81 -10.04
C LYS A 93 6.06 -3.92 -9.69
N ASP A 94 7.25 -4.51 -9.68
CA ASP A 94 8.50 -3.80 -9.40
C ASP A 94 8.50 -3.02 -8.07
N GLY A 95 7.97 -3.62 -7.01
CA GLY A 95 7.90 -3.02 -5.67
C GLY A 95 6.82 -1.95 -5.49
N LYS A 96 5.94 -1.80 -6.46
CA LYS A 96 4.81 -0.86 -6.42
C LYS A 96 3.51 -1.60 -6.65
N TRP A 97 2.46 -1.18 -5.97
CA TRP A 97 1.11 -1.73 -6.11
C TRP A 97 0.24 -0.79 -6.93
N ASN A 98 -0.31 -1.30 -8.01
CA ASN A 98 -1.17 -0.55 -8.93
C ASN A 98 -2.60 -1.05 -8.84
N GLY A 99 -3.54 -0.16 -8.69
CA GLY A 99 -4.95 -0.46 -8.56
C GLY A 99 -5.80 0.79 -8.70
N ARG A 100 -6.91 0.83 -7.95
CA ARG A 100 -7.87 1.94 -8.00
C ARG A 100 -8.24 2.38 -6.59
N ILE A 101 -8.55 3.67 -6.45
CA ILE A 101 -9.04 4.28 -5.21
C ILE A 101 -10.34 5.02 -5.47
N LEU A 102 -11.32 4.85 -4.58
CA LEU A 102 -12.61 5.53 -4.65
C LEU A 102 -12.52 6.91 -4.00
N ASP A 103 -13.01 7.92 -4.71
CA ASP A 103 -13.39 9.20 -4.12
C ASP A 103 -14.90 9.20 -3.90
N PRO A 104 -15.38 9.03 -2.66
CA PRO A 104 -16.80 8.93 -2.39
C PRO A 104 -17.56 10.26 -2.49
N GLU A 105 -16.87 11.40 -2.46
CA GLU A 105 -17.50 12.73 -2.70
C GLU A 105 -17.90 12.89 -4.16
N LYS A 106 -17.07 12.39 -5.07
CA LYS A 106 -17.25 12.55 -6.51
C LYS A 106 -17.82 11.31 -7.19
N ASN A 107 -18.03 10.21 -6.47
CA ASN A 107 -18.35 8.90 -7.01
C ASN A 107 -17.43 8.53 -8.18
N ARG A 108 -16.15 8.63 -7.97
CA ARG A 108 -15.16 8.36 -9.01
C ARG A 108 -14.05 7.47 -8.48
N LYS A 109 -13.71 6.47 -9.26
CA LYS A 109 -12.53 5.63 -9.03
C LYS A 109 -11.37 6.17 -9.86
N TYR A 110 -10.29 6.50 -9.20
CA TYR A 110 -9.05 6.91 -9.84
C TYR A 110 -8.06 5.76 -9.86
N ALA A 111 -7.19 5.75 -10.84
CA ALA A 111 -6.02 4.90 -10.78
C ALA A 111 -5.09 5.34 -9.64
N CYS A 112 -4.47 4.39 -8.97
CA CYS A 112 -3.48 4.69 -7.94
C CYS A 112 -2.28 3.77 -8.04
N GLN A 113 -1.15 4.29 -7.60
CA GLN A 113 0.08 3.54 -7.40
C GLN A 113 0.56 3.76 -5.97
N ILE A 114 0.69 2.68 -5.23
CA ILE A 114 1.07 2.70 -3.82
C ILE A 114 2.46 2.09 -3.67
N SER A 115 3.30 2.74 -2.89
CA SER A 115 4.62 2.24 -2.50
C SER A 115 4.94 2.67 -1.08
N LEU A 116 5.94 2.02 -0.47
CA LEU A 116 6.48 2.46 0.80
C LEU A 116 7.52 3.56 0.56
N LYS A 117 7.33 4.72 1.18
CA LYS A 117 8.37 5.74 1.28
C LYS A 117 9.42 5.33 2.31
N ASP A 118 8.95 4.79 3.42
CA ASP A 118 9.70 4.17 4.51
C ASP A 118 8.80 3.10 5.18
N PRO A 119 9.26 2.31 6.16
CA PRO A 119 8.45 1.25 6.77
C PRO A 119 7.14 1.72 7.43
N LYS A 120 7.02 3.00 7.74
CA LYS A 120 5.86 3.60 8.43
C LYS A 120 5.06 4.59 7.59
N THR A 121 5.45 4.81 6.34
CA THR A 121 4.82 5.81 5.47
C THR A 121 4.52 5.23 4.09
N LEU A 122 3.25 5.23 3.71
CA LEU A 122 2.81 4.96 2.33
C LEU A 122 2.91 6.23 1.49
N LYS A 123 3.41 6.07 0.29
CA LYS A 123 3.30 7.04 -0.80
C LYS A 123 2.24 6.56 -1.78
N ILE A 124 1.19 7.33 -1.94
CA ILE A 124 0.06 7.02 -2.82
C ILE A 124 0.00 8.06 -3.92
N ARG A 125 0.24 7.64 -5.15
CA ARG A 125 0.02 8.47 -6.32
C ARG A 125 -1.38 8.20 -6.86
N VAL A 126 -2.25 9.20 -6.80
CA VAL A 126 -3.61 9.16 -7.36
C VAL A 126 -3.61 9.95 -8.65
N TYR A 127 -4.07 9.34 -9.75
CA TYR A 127 -3.98 9.96 -11.05
C TYR A 127 -5.15 9.59 -11.96
N PHE A 128 -5.36 10.42 -12.97
CA PHE A 128 -6.34 10.21 -14.04
C PHE A 128 -5.63 10.19 -15.38
N GLY A 129 -5.71 9.06 -16.08
CA GLY A 129 -5.04 8.85 -17.35
C GLY A 129 -3.56 8.49 -17.21
N ALA A 130 -2.69 9.46 -16.92
CA ALA A 130 -1.25 9.25 -16.78
C ALA A 130 -0.74 9.63 -15.40
N LEU A 131 0.37 9.01 -14.95
CA LEU A 131 1.00 9.26 -13.64
C LEU A 131 1.36 10.73 -13.38
N LEU A 132 1.62 11.51 -14.44
CA LEU A 132 1.91 12.93 -14.36
C LEU A 132 0.69 13.77 -13.93
N PHE A 133 -0.52 13.32 -14.28
CA PHE A 133 -1.76 14.05 -14.01
C PHE A 133 -2.43 13.52 -12.75
N GLY A 134 -1.98 14.00 -11.61
CA GLY A 134 -2.53 13.55 -10.34
C GLY A 134 -1.86 14.23 -9.15
N LYS A 135 -2.06 13.65 -7.99
CA LYS A 135 -1.50 14.12 -6.72
C LYS A 135 -0.86 12.99 -5.94
N THR A 136 0.07 13.33 -5.09
CA THR A 136 0.71 12.40 -4.18
C THR A 136 0.19 12.61 -2.77
N LEU A 137 -0.23 11.53 -2.13
CA LEU A 137 -0.67 11.48 -0.75
C LEU A 137 0.31 10.64 0.07
N TYR A 138 0.40 10.94 1.36
CA TYR A 138 1.19 10.17 2.30
C TYR A 138 0.31 9.75 3.47
N TRP A 139 0.29 8.45 3.77
CA TRP A 139 -0.42 7.91 4.91
C TRP A 139 0.56 7.29 5.87
N GLU A 140 0.36 7.51 7.15
CA GLU A 140 1.19 6.94 8.20
C GLU A 140 0.62 5.62 8.71
N LYS A 141 1.50 4.72 9.08
CA LYS A 141 1.10 3.44 9.67
C LYS A 141 0.55 3.66 11.07
N LEU A 142 -0.58 3.03 11.37
CA LEU A 142 -1.10 2.97 12.72
C LEU A 142 -0.16 2.10 13.59
N GLN A 143 0.29 2.65 14.70
CA GLN A 143 1.18 1.98 15.64
C GLN A 143 0.41 1.15 16.67
#